data_5ae3700a42fcde3b61e38ae0eb839a6d
#
_entry.id   5ae3700a42fcde3b61e38ae0eb839a6d
#
_cell.length_a   1.000
_cell.length_b   1.000
_cell.length_c   1.000
_cell.angle_alpha   90.00
_cell.angle_beta   90.00
_cell.angle_gamma   90.00
#
_symmetry.space_group_name_H-M   'P 1'
#
loop_
_entity.id
_entity.type
_entity.pdbx_description
1 polymer ?
#
loop_
_entity_poly.entity_id
_entity_poly.type
_entity_poly.pdbx_seq_one_letter_code
_entity_poly.pdbx_strand_id
1 'polypeptide(L)'
;QKCVNEYIDDWGLEEEFKTWINEKNTFCSTLVDRIVPGRIRDAEEVKALDAKNGYEDPLTDVGEVFGVWVIEGDEKLNDVLPFKKAGLLDKVFVTPDMSPYKKRKVRILNGAHTGFVLGAYLAGENIVRDCMNDETIKGFMNKMLYDEVIPTLPLDKNDLLNFAAAVSDRFNNPFVNHELMSISLNSTSKWKARNMPSFLEYIKEKGVLPECLTMSLAAYIAFYSND
;
A
#
# COMPACT_ATOMS: atom_id res chain seq x y z
N GLN A 1 12.49 -4.06 16.24
CA GLN A 1 13.74 -4.29 16.98
C GLN A 1 14.41 -2.98 17.39
N LYS A 2 14.71 -2.06 16.44
CA LYS A 2 15.42 -0.80 16.73
C LYS A 2 14.76 -0.01 17.89
N CYS A 3 13.49 0.36 17.78
CA CYS A 3 12.79 1.12 18.83
C CYS A 3 12.73 0.38 20.17
N VAL A 4 12.62 -0.95 20.16
CA VAL A 4 12.65 -1.75 21.42
C VAL A 4 14.00 -1.59 22.10
N ASN A 5 15.11 -1.68 21.36
CA ASN A 5 16.44 -1.49 21.93
C ASN A 5 16.68 -0.05 22.41
N GLU A 6 16.18 0.97 21.67
CA GLU A 6 16.22 2.36 22.10
C GLU A 6 15.48 2.56 23.44
N TYR A 7 14.28 1.99 23.59
CA TYR A 7 13.56 2.06 24.89
C TYR A 7 14.25 1.31 26.02
N ILE A 8 14.90 0.17 25.74
CA ILE A 8 15.70 -0.53 26.76
C ILE A 8 16.82 0.37 27.29
N ASP A 9 17.52 1.05 26.36
CA ASP A 9 18.60 1.96 26.70
C ASP A 9 18.08 3.22 27.43
N ASP A 10 17.01 3.84 26.93
CA ASP A 10 16.42 5.06 27.51
C ASP A 10 15.83 4.82 28.93
N TRP A 11 15.29 3.62 29.16
CA TRP A 11 14.73 3.26 30.48
C TRP A 11 15.76 2.66 31.42
N GLY A 12 17.00 2.50 30.99
CA GLY A 12 18.09 1.94 31.78
C GLY A 12 17.83 0.51 32.25
N LEU A 13 17.20 -0.30 31.37
CA LEU A 13 16.94 -1.71 31.69
C LEU A 13 18.23 -2.52 31.63
N GLU A 14 18.24 -3.67 32.31
CA GLU A 14 19.41 -4.52 32.46
C GLU A 14 19.93 -5.05 31.11
N GLU A 15 21.23 -5.11 30.95
CA GLU A 15 21.89 -5.61 29.72
C GLU A 15 21.52 -7.08 29.43
N GLU A 16 21.26 -7.86 30.47
CA GLU A 16 20.78 -9.23 30.34
C GLU A 16 19.41 -9.29 29.66
N PHE A 17 18.54 -8.35 29.95
CA PHE A 17 17.22 -8.23 29.30
C PHE A 17 17.36 -7.86 27.83
N LYS A 18 18.28 -6.94 27.49
CA LYS A 18 18.58 -6.57 26.13
C LYS A 18 19.12 -7.75 25.31
N THR A 19 20.03 -8.50 25.91
CA THR A 19 20.57 -9.73 25.34
C THR A 19 19.45 -10.76 25.09
N TRP A 20 18.60 -10.99 26.12
CA TRP A 20 17.47 -11.92 25.99
C TRP A 20 16.50 -11.52 24.88
N ILE A 21 16.13 -10.22 24.79
CA ILE A 21 15.25 -9.71 23.72
C ILE A 21 15.82 -10.01 22.34
N ASN A 22 17.13 -9.79 22.14
CA ASN A 22 17.76 -9.93 20.82
C ASN A 22 18.07 -11.39 20.44
N GLU A 23 18.35 -12.27 21.43
CA GLU A 23 18.73 -13.66 21.18
C GLU A 23 17.54 -14.63 21.20
N LYS A 24 16.49 -14.34 21.97
CA LYS A 24 15.34 -15.24 22.17
C LYS A 24 14.11 -14.85 21.37
N ASN A 25 14.18 -13.73 20.63
CA ASN A 25 13.08 -13.27 19.79
C ASN A 25 13.55 -13.17 18.33
N THR A 26 12.67 -13.52 17.41
CA THR A 26 12.88 -13.31 15.97
C THR A 26 12.06 -12.11 15.52
N PHE A 27 12.74 -11.05 15.09
CA PHE A 27 12.13 -9.85 14.56
C PHE A 27 12.08 -9.93 13.03
N CYS A 28 10.89 -10.00 12.47
CA CYS A 28 10.67 -10.09 11.03
C CYS A 28 10.13 -8.78 10.48
N SER A 29 10.70 -8.31 9.39
CA SER A 29 10.04 -7.31 8.56
C SER A 29 8.90 -7.96 7.81
N THR A 30 7.79 -7.26 7.60
CA THR A 30 6.66 -7.82 6.87
C THR A 30 6.06 -6.83 5.90
N LEU A 31 5.38 -7.36 4.87
CA LEU A 31 4.58 -6.61 3.92
C LEU A 31 3.20 -7.25 3.83
N VAL A 32 2.16 -6.46 4.12
CA VAL A 32 0.77 -6.83 3.81
C VAL A 32 0.31 -6.06 2.58
N ASP A 33 -0.27 -6.77 1.62
CA ASP A 33 -0.93 -6.18 0.45
C ASP A 33 -2.39 -6.62 0.42
N ARG A 34 -3.26 -5.75 0.91
CA ARG A 34 -4.72 -5.83 0.89
C ARG A 34 -5.28 -4.41 0.98
N ILE A 35 -6.25 -4.07 0.14
CA ILE A 35 -6.98 -2.81 0.24
C ILE A 35 -8.08 -3.00 1.29
N VAL A 36 -8.00 -2.20 2.36
CA VAL A 36 -8.97 -2.15 3.46
C VAL A 36 -9.37 -0.69 3.64
N PRO A 37 -10.50 -0.26 3.07
CA PRO A 37 -10.93 1.14 3.12
C PRO A 37 -11.45 1.58 4.48
N GLY A 38 -11.74 0.64 5.37
CA GLY A 38 -12.25 0.91 6.70
C GLY A 38 -13.68 0.41 6.90
N ARG A 39 -14.25 0.79 8.04
CA ARG A 39 -15.58 0.36 8.47
C ARG A 39 -16.67 0.87 7.52
N ILE A 40 -17.69 0.06 7.29
CA ILE A 40 -18.93 0.46 6.62
C ILE A 40 -19.55 1.63 7.40
N ARG A 41 -19.88 2.74 6.70
CA ARG A 41 -20.45 3.95 7.32
C ARG A 41 -21.96 3.98 7.27
N ASP A 42 -22.57 3.25 6.33
CA ASP A 42 -24.01 3.15 6.21
C ASP A 42 -24.58 2.29 7.36
N ALA A 43 -25.41 2.90 8.19
CA ALA A 43 -25.95 2.26 9.38
C ALA A 43 -26.92 1.12 9.07
N GLU A 44 -27.66 1.20 7.95
CA GLU A 44 -28.59 0.14 7.56
C GLU A 44 -27.83 -1.05 6.96
N GLU A 45 -26.73 -0.81 6.25
CA GLU A 45 -25.85 -1.88 5.77
C GLU A 45 -25.18 -2.61 6.94
N VAL A 46 -24.66 -1.88 7.93
CA VAL A 46 -24.09 -2.46 9.17
C VAL A 46 -25.14 -3.33 9.88
N LYS A 47 -26.35 -2.81 10.08
CA LYS A 47 -27.43 -3.52 10.75
C LYS A 47 -27.86 -4.79 10.01
N ALA A 48 -27.90 -4.74 8.68
CA ALA A 48 -28.19 -5.90 7.84
C ALA A 48 -27.07 -6.97 7.96
N LEU A 49 -25.82 -6.54 8.04
CA LEU A 49 -24.67 -7.42 8.23
C LEU A 49 -24.70 -8.08 9.61
N ASP A 50 -24.94 -7.32 10.69
CA ASP A 50 -25.05 -7.81 12.05
C ASP A 50 -26.21 -8.82 12.16
N ALA A 51 -27.35 -8.54 11.56
CA ALA A 51 -28.48 -9.47 11.52
C ALA A 51 -28.12 -10.79 10.80
N LYS A 52 -27.37 -10.70 9.69
CA LYS A 52 -26.87 -11.86 8.95
C LYS A 52 -25.87 -12.69 9.75
N ASN A 53 -25.00 -12.03 10.49
CA ASN A 53 -23.97 -12.68 11.30
C ASN A 53 -24.54 -13.25 12.62
N GLY A 54 -25.67 -12.73 13.10
CA GLY A 54 -26.29 -13.10 14.37
C GLY A 54 -25.65 -12.45 15.59
N TYR A 55 -24.80 -11.46 15.41
CA TYR A 55 -24.17 -10.67 16.47
C TYR A 55 -23.75 -9.28 15.93
N GLU A 56 -23.62 -8.32 16.83
CA GLU A 56 -23.07 -6.99 16.55
C GLU A 56 -21.56 -7.01 16.76
N ASP A 57 -20.81 -6.48 15.77
CA ASP A 57 -19.35 -6.35 15.88
C ASP A 57 -18.91 -4.92 15.52
N PRO A 58 -18.56 -4.09 16.53
CA PRO A 58 -18.10 -2.73 16.31
C PRO A 58 -16.75 -2.65 15.60
N LEU A 59 -16.03 -3.77 15.44
CA LEU A 59 -14.74 -3.85 14.77
C LEU A 59 -14.83 -4.45 13.37
N THR A 60 -16.04 -4.77 12.90
CA THR A 60 -16.25 -5.25 11.53
C THR A 60 -15.73 -4.23 10.53
N ASP A 61 -14.89 -4.68 9.62
CA ASP A 61 -14.26 -3.87 8.58
C ASP A 61 -14.45 -4.50 7.19
N VAL A 62 -14.30 -3.68 6.15
CA VAL A 62 -14.40 -4.12 4.75
C VAL A 62 -13.00 -4.27 4.18
N GLY A 63 -12.79 -5.33 3.42
CA GLY A 63 -11.56 -5.55 2.69
C GLY A 63 -11.81 -6.29 1.37
N GLU A 64 -10.93 -6.08 0.41
CA GLU A 64 -10.95 -6.85 -0.83
C GLU A 64 -10.65 -8.34 -0.58
N VAL A 65 -11.08 -9.20 -1.51
CA VAL A 65 -10.79 -10.65 -1.43
C VAL A 65 -9.29 -10.94 -1.60
N PHE A 66 -8.60 -10.14 -2.41
CA PHE A 66 -7.15 -10.23 -2.58
C PHE A 66 -6.43 -9.98 -1.24
N GLY A 67 -5.39 -10.75 -0.98
CA GLY A 67 -4.53 -10.53 0.18
C GLY A 67 -3.24 -11.32 0.06
N VAL A 68 -2.12 -10.64 0.31
CA VAL A 68 -0.79 -11.25 0.39
C VAL A 68 -0.08 -10.74 1.63
N TRP A 69 0.53 -11.65 2.38
CA TRP A 69 1.40 -11.33 3.49
C TRP A 69 2.78 -11.95 3.27
N VAL A 70 3.78 -11.10 3.05
CA VAL A 70 5.17 -11.50 2.90
C VAL A 70 5.89 -11.27 4.22
N ILE A 71 6.59 -12.27 4.71
CA ILE A 71 7.35 -12.25 5.96
C ILE A 71 8.83 -12.45 5.60
N GLU A 72 9.68 -11.49 5.97
CA GLU A 72 11.12 -11.61 5.79
C GLU A 72 11.72 -12.42 6.92
N GLY A 73 12.36 -13.53 6.58
CA GLY A 73 12.98 -14.39 7.57
C GLY A 73 13.47 -15.72 7.01
N ASP A 74 13.96 -16.56 7.89
CA ASP A 74 14.43 -17.93 7.58
C ASP A 74 13.23 -18.86 7.37
N GLU A 75 13.39 -19.87 6.50
CA GLU A 75 12.36 -20.88 6.20
C GLU A 75 11.87 -21.63 7.46
N LYS A 76 12.67 -21.71 8.51
CA LYS A 76 12.27 -22.28 9.81
C LYS A 76 11.04 -21.62 10.43
N LEU A 77 10.73 -20.38 10.04
CA LEU A 77 9.48 -19.73 10.45
C LEU A 77 8.24 -20.50 10.00
N ASN A 78 8.32 -21.29 8.91
CA ASN A 78 7.22 -22.13 8.46
C ASN A 78 6.92 -23.30 9.43
N ASP A 79 7.85 -23.66 10.31
CA ASP A 79 7.64 -24.68 11.33
C ASP A 79 6.88 -24.12 12.54
N VAL A 80 7.04 -22.81 12.81
CA VAL A 80 6.38 -22.10 13.90
C VAL A 80 5.03 -21.55 13.44
N LEU A 81 4.96 -20.99 12.22
CA LEU A 81 3.76 -20.40 11.65
C LEU A 81 3.01 -21.42 10.78
N PRO A 82 1.77 -21.82 11.13
CA PRO A 82 1.10 -22.97 10.51
C PRO A 82 0.48 -22.68 9.14
N PHE A 83 0.94 -21.68 8.39
CA PHE A 83 0.36 -21.26 7.11
C PHE A 83 0.41 -22.36 6.04
N LYS A 84 1.49 -23.14 6.00
CA LYS A 84 1.60 -24.31 5.12
C LYS A 84 0.54 -25.36 5.42
N LYS A 85 0.31 -25.66 6.72
CA LYS A 85 -0.74 -26.62 7.14
C LYS A 85 -2.15 -26.10 6.83
N ALA A 86 -2.33 -24.78 6.84
CA ALA A 86 -3.59 -24.13 6.50
C ALA A 86 -3.82 -23.98 4.99
N GLY A 87 -2.88 -24.40 4.13
CA GLY A 87 -3.01 -24.25 2.68
C GLY A 87 -2.93 -22.81 2.19
N LEU A 88 -2.24 -21.92 2.89
CA LEU A 88 -2.22 -20.47 2.64
C LEU A 88 -0.91 -19.99 2.00
N LEU A 89 -0.06 -20.87 1.46
CA LEU A 89 1.24 -20.47 0.89
C LEU A 89 1.15 -19.60 -0.37
N ASP A 90 0.00 -19.56 -1.02
CA ASP A 90 -0.31 -18.65 -2.11
C ASP A 90 -0.57 -17.20 -1.63
N LYS A 91 -0.88 -17.03 -0.34
CA LYS A 91 -1.22 -15.74 0.28
C LYS A 91 -0.26 -15.31 1.38
N VAL A 92 0.35 -16.26 2.08
CA VAL A 92 1.29 -15.97 3.18
C VAL A 92 2.55 -16.79 2.98
N PHE A 93 3.68 -16.13 2.80
CA PHE A 93 4.96 -16.84 2.58
C PHE A 93 6.14 -16.13 3.21
N VAL A 94 7.15 -16.91 3.54
CA VAL A 94 8.42 -16.46 4.08
C VAL A 94 9.43 -16.32 2.95
N THR A 95 10.21 -15.26 2.97
CA THR A 95 11.30 -14.99 2.01
C THR A 95 12.53 -14.43 2.73
N PRO A 96 13.75 -14.72 2.30
CA PRO A 96 14.95 -14.12 2.88
C PRO A 96 15.08 -12.62 2.56
N ASP A 97 14.38 -12.11 1.52
CA ASP A 97 14.35 -10.70 1.14
C ASP A 97 12.96 -10.30 0.63
N MET A 98 12.30 -9.41 1.37
CA MET A 98 11.00 -8.87 0.96
C MET A 98 11.11 -7.55 0.17
N SER A 99 12.31 -7.01 -0.01
CA SER A 99 12.53 -5.71 -0.64
C SER A 99 11.93 -5.58 -2.05
N PRO A 100 11.99 -6.60 -2.93
CA PRO A 100 11.36 -6.56 -4.24
C PRO A 100 9.84 -6.38 -4.15
N TYR A 101 9.18 -7.14 -3.28
CA TYR A 101 7.73 -7.07 -3.05
C TYR A 101 7.30 -5.71 -2.51
N LYS A 102 8.06 -5.20 -1.53
CA LYS A 102 7.83 -3.88 -0.94
C LYS A 102 8.01 -2.77 -1.97
N LYS A 103 9.09 -2.81 -2.73
CA LYS A 103 9.39 -1.82 -3.78
C LYS A 103 8.26 -1.81 -4.82
N ARG A 104 7.89 -2.96 -5.36
CA ARG A 104 6.80 -3.12 -6.33
C ARG A 104 5.48 -2.56 -5.78
N LYS A 105 5.05 -3.00 -4.59
CA LYS A 105 3.78 -2.56 -3.99
C LYS A 105 3.77 -1.07 -3.71
N VAL A 106 4.83 -0.53 -3.10
CA VAL A 106 4.89 0.89 -2.70
C VAL A 106 4.90 1.80 -3.92
N ARG A 107 5.64 1.44 -4.99
CA ARG A 107 5.74 2.29 -6.17
C ARG A 107 4.53 2.18 -7.08
N ILE A 108 4.01 1.00 -7.32
CA ILE A 108 2.90 0.78 -8.24
C ILE A 108 1.57 1.02 -7.53
N LEU A 109 1.18 0.21 -6.55
CA LEU A 109 -0.13 0.33 -5.92
C LEU A 109 -0.27 1.61 -5.09
N ASN A 110 0.62 1.79 -4.13
CA ASN A 110 0.54 2.95 -3.23
C ASN A 110 0.92 4.25 -3.96
N GLY A 111 1.86 4.17 -4.91
CA GLY A 111 2.27 5.29 -5.77
C GLY A 111 1.15 5.75 -6.70
N ALA A 112 0.42 4.82 -7.33
CA ALA A 112 -0.74 5.15 -8.14
C ALA A 112 -1.79 5.91 -7.34
N HIS A 113 -2.25 5.36 -6.22
CA HIS A 113 -3.19 6.06 -5.34
C HIS A 113 -2.73 7.48 -5.00
N THR A 114 -1.49 7.62 -4.52
CA THR A 114 -0.96 8.94 -4.13
C THR A 114 -0.80 9.87 -5.34
N GLY A 115 -0.52 9.31 -6.52
CA GLY A 115 -0.25 10.09 -7.72
C GLY A 115 -1.49 10.71 -8.36
N PHE A 116 -2.63 10.01 -8.38
CA PHE A 116 -3.81 10.53 -9.07
C PHE A 116 -4.89 11.11 -8.16
N VAL A 117 -4.97 10.67 -6.90
CA VAL A 117 -6.12 10.93 -6.00
C VAL A 117 -6.41 12.41 -5.80
N LEU A 118 -5.39 13.24 -5.58
CA LEU A 118 -5.62 14.68 -5.34
C LEU A 118 -6.06 15.40 -6.61
N GLY A 119 -5.50 15.06 -7.76
CA GLY A 119 -5.93 15.58 -9.06
C GLY A 119 -7.36 15.15 -9.40
N ALA A 120 -7.71 13.90 -9.14
CA ALA A 120 -9.06 13.39 -9.34
C ALA A 120 -10.09 14.08 -8.43
N TYR A 121 -9.75 14.30 -7.16
CA TYR A 121 -10.60 15.02 -6.23
C TYR A 121 -10.85 16.47 -6.69
N LEU A 122 -9.79 17.17 -7.11
CA LEU A 122 -9.92 18.52 -7.67
C LEU A 122 -10.74 18.56 -8.98
N ALA A 123 -10.78 17.45 -9.71
CA ALA A 123 -11.62 17.29 -10.90
C ALA A 123 -13.09 16.95 -10.58
N GLY A 124 -13.42 16.68 -9.29
CA GLY A 124 -14.80 16.45 -8.84
C GLY A 124 -15.13 14.99 -8.51
N GLU A 125 -14.17 14.06 -8.60
CA GLU A 125 -14.37 12.67 -8.24
C GLU A 125 -14.33 12.46 -6.72
N ASN A 126 -14.99 11.40 -6.24
CA ASN A 126 -15.08 11.11 -4.81
C ASN A 126 -14.50 9.76 -4.40
N ILE A 127 -14.61 8.73 -5.24
CA ILE A 127 -14.13 7.38 -4.96
C ILE A 127 -13.22 6.86 -6.08
N VAL A 128 -12.33 5.95 -5.73
CA VAL A 128 -11.33 5.36 -6.65
C VAL A 128 -11.99 4.67 -7.83
N ARG A 129 -13.11 3.96 -7.62
CA ARG A 129 -13.80 3.25 -8.70
C ARG A 129 -14.32 4.19 -9.77
N ASP A 130 -14.85 5.36 -9.40
CA ASP A 130 -15.35 6.34 -10.37
C ASP A 130 -14.19 6.88 -11.20
N CYS A 131 -13.03 7.14 -10.59
CA CYS A 131 -11.80 7.49 -11.30
C CYS A 131 -11.37 6.42 -12.33
N MET A 132 -11.62 5.14 -12.06
CA MET A 132 -11.31 4.06 -13.01
C MET A 132 -12.32 3.95 -14.16
N ASN A 133 -13.48 4.56 -14.03
CA ASN A 133 -14.49 4.68 -15.08
C ASN A 133 -14.36 5.98 -15.88
N ASP A 134 -13.61 6.98 -15.40
CA ASP A 134 -13.25 8.17 -16.14
C ASP A 134 -12.02 7.91 -17.02
N GLU A 135 -12.17 8.10 -18.35
CA GLU A 135 -11.10 7.80 -19.32
C GLU A 135 -9.87 8.69 -19.12
N THR A 136 -10.06 9.94 -18.70
CA THR A 136 -8.96 10.90 -18.50
C THR A 136 -8.13 10.54 -17.29
N ILE A 137 -8.78 10.28 -16.15
CA ILE A 137 -8.11 9.97 -14.89
C ILE A 137 -7.44 8.59 -14.97
N LYS A 138 -8.13 7.59 -15.52
CA LYS A 138 -7.56 6.28 -15.76
C LYS A 138 -6.39 6.33 -16.74
N GLY A 139 -6.53 7.10 -17.81
CA GLY A 139 -5.47 7.34 -18.80
C GLY A 139 -4.24 7.99 -18.17
N PHE A 140 -4.44 8.99 -17.32
CA PHE A 140 -3.39 9.64 -16.55
C PHE A 140 -2.66 8.65 -15.62
N MET A 141 -3.42 7.87 -14.84
CA MET A 141 -2.84 6.87 -13.95
C MET A 141 -2.03 5.83 -14.71
N ASN A 142 -2.56 5.33 -15.83
CA ASN A 142 -1.87 4.34 -16.66
C ASN A 142 -0.58 4.93 -17.24
N LYS A 143 -0.63 6.12 -17.83
CA LYS A 143 0.58 6.78 -18.38
C LYS A 143 1.63 6.97 -17.29
N MET A 144 1.23 7.46 -16.11
CA MET A 144 2.14 7.61 -14.97
C MET A 144 2.79 6.27 -14.58
N LEU A 145 2.02 5.18 -14.49
CA LEU A 145 2.54 3.89 -14.09
C LEU A 145 3.45 3.26 -15.14
N TYR A 146 2.97 3.17 -16.40
CA TYR A 146 3.66 2.40 -17.43
C TYR A 146 4.83 3.16 -18.06
N ASP A 147 4.75 4.48 -18.18
CA ASP A 147 5.76 5.28 -18.88
C ASP A 147 6.77 5.93 -17.91
N GLU A 148 6.36 6.19 -16.64
CA GLU A 148 7.20 6.97 -15.72
C GLU A 148 7.64 6.19 -14.48
N VAL A 149 6.79 5.33 -13.88
CA VAL A 149 7.12 4.60 -12.65
C VAL A 149 7.80 3.27 -12.94
N ILE A 150 7.17 2.40 -13.73
CA ILE A 150 7.67 1.04 -14.01
C ILE A 150 9.08 1.07 -14.60
N PRO A 151 9.41 1.95 -15.57
CA PRO A 151 10.76 2.01 -16.14
C PRO A 151 11.87 2.30 -15.10
N THR A 152 11.54 2.96 -13.99
CA THR A 152 12.51 3.29 -12.92
C THR A 152 12.72 2.16 -11.90
N LEU A 153 12.07 1.02 -12.07
CA LEU A 153 12.13 -0.08 -11.11
C LEU A 153 13.08 -1.19 -11.60
N PRO A 154 14.18 -1.48 -10.90
CA PRO A 154 15.11 -2.54 -11.24
C PRO A 154 14.58 -3.92 -10.82
N LEU A 155 13.41 -4.30 -11.34
CA LEU A 155 12.73 -5.58 -11.10
C LEU A 155 12.30 -6.18 -12.44
N ASP A 156 11.86 -7.45 -12.43
CA ASP A 156 11.37 -8.11 -13.65
C ASP A 156 10.21 -7.33 -14.27
N LYS A 157 10.35 -6.99 -15.53
CA LYS A 157 9.39 -6.15 -16.25
C LYS A 157 8.02 -6.82 -16.37
N ASN A 158 7.98 -8.12 -16.60
CA ASN A 158 6.71 -8.82 -16.76
C ASN A 158 5.96 -8.90 -15.42
N ASP A 159 6.68 -9.13 -14.33
CA ASP A 159 6.12 -9.10 -12.98
C ASP A 159 5.52 -7.71 -12.66
N LEU A 160 6.25 -6.63 -12.99
CA LEU A 160 5.77 -5.26 -12.79
C LEU A 160 4.51 -4.94 -13.61
N LEU A 161 4.49 -5.34 -14.89
CA LEU A 161 3.34 -5.11 -15.78
C LEU A 161 2.11 -5.90 -15.31
N ASN A 162 2.28 -7.17 -14.95
CA ASN A 162 1.19 -8.00 -14.42
C ASN A 162 0.65 -7.44 -13.11
N PHE A 163 1.54 -6.97 -12.23
CA PHE A 163 1.12 -6.35 -10.97
C PHE A 163 0.37 -5.03 -11.20
N ALA A 164 0.80 -4.19 -12.14
CA ALA A 164 0.11 -2.94 -12.48
C ALA A 164 -1.29 -3.20 -13.07
N ALA A 165 -1.44 -4.20 -13.93
CA ALA A 165 -2.73 -4.60 -14.46
C ALA A 165 -3.67 -5.08 -13.33
N ALA A 166 -3.18 -5.96 -12.45
CA ALA A 166 -3.93 -6.42 -11.29
C ALA A 166 -4.32 -5.27 -10.33
N VAL A 167 -3.49 -4.25 -10.17
CA VAL A 167 -3.81 -3.05 -9.38
C VAL A 167 -4.97 -2.27 -10.00
N SER A 168 -5.00 -2.11 -11.32
CA SER A 168 -6.10 -1.45 -12.01
C SER A 168 -7.44 -2.17 -11.80
N ASP A 169 -7.43 -3.51 -11.85
CA ASP A 169 -8.62 -4.32 -11.57
C ASP A 169 -9.08 -4.18 -10.11
N ARG A 170 -8.15 -4.17 -9.17
CA ARG A 170 -8.42 -3.97 -7.74
C ARG A 170 -9.00 -2.58 -7.45
N PHE A 171 -8.56 -1.54 -8.15
CA PHE A 171 -9.10 -0.19 -8.03
C PHE A 171 -10.52 -0.07 -8.58
N ASN A 172 -10.87 -0.90 -9.57
CA ASN A 172 -12.21 -0.98 -10.15
C ASN A 172 -13.14 -1.96 -9.41
N ASN A 173 -12.81 -2.38 -8.19
CA ASN A 173 -13.60 -3.33 -7.41
C ASN A 173 -14.99 -2.74 -7.08
N PRO A 174 -16.10 -3.35 -7.56
CA PRO A 174 -17.46 -2.83 -7.36
C PRO A 174 -17.95 -2.90 -5.92
N PHE A 175 -17.30 -3.69 -5.08
CA PHE A 175 -17.69 -3.89 -3.68
C PHE A 175 -16.94 -3.00 -2.69
N VAL A 176 -16.04 -2.14 -3.18
CA VAL A 176 -15.18 -1.30 -2.34
C VAL A 176 -15.33 0.17 -2.74
N ASN A 177 -15.97 0.95 -1.91
CA ASN A 177 -16.08 2.40 -2.06
C ASN A 177 -14.90 3.08 -1.33
N HIS A 178 -13.75 3.15 -1.99
CA HIS A 178 -12.55 3.74 -1.40
C HIS A 178 -12.52 5.26 -1.66
N GLU A 179 -12.83 6.03 -0.63
CA GLU A 179 -12.90 7.49 -0.72
C GLU A 179 -11.53 8.12 -0.97
N LEU A 180 -11.47 9.06 -1.92
CA LEU A 180 -10.24 9.79 -2.26
C LEU A 180 -9.72 10.59 -1.06
N MET A 181 -10.62 11.20 -0.27
CA MET A 181 -10.25 11.94 0.93
C MET A 181 -9.63 11.05 2.02
N SER A 182 -10.06 9.81 2.17
CA SER A 182 -9.40 8.86 3.08
C SER A 182 -7.97 8.54 2.64
N ILE A 183 -7.73 8.48 1.34
CA ILE A 183 -6.39 8.26 0.76
C ILE A 183 -5.53 9.52 0.91
N SER A 184 -6.11 10.72 0.87
CA SER A 184 -5.39 12.00 0.95
C SER A 184 -4.69 12.24 2.28
N LEU A 185 -5.11 11.57 3.35
CA LEU A 185 -4.50 11.72 4.66
C LEU A 185 -2.98 11.50 4.61
N ASN A 186 -2.22 12.43 5.19
CA ASN A 186 -0.75 12.42 5.20
C ASN A 186 -0.10 12.43 3.79
N SER A 187 -0.72 13.11 2.82
CA SER A 187 -0.25 13.13 1.43
C SER A 187 1.20 13.56 1.27
N THR A 188 1.69 14.51 2.06
CA THR A 188 3.08 14.97 2.02
C THR A 188 4.08 13.83 2.25
N SER A 189 3.93 13.11 3.35
CA SER A 189 4.81 11.97 3.67
C SER A 189 4.61 10.80 2.71
N LYS A 190 3.37 10.57 2.26
CA LYS A 190 3.05 9.54 1.27
C LYS A 190 3.69 9.85 -0.09
N TRP A 191 3.55 11.07 -0.59
CA TRP A 191 4.14 11.46 -1.88
C TRP A 191 5.66 11.34 -1.85
N LYS A 192 6.29 11.85 -0.77
CA LYS A 192 7.74 11.73 -0.54
C LYS A 192 8.22 10.27 -0.52
N ALA A 193 7.47 9.37 0.12
CA ALA A 193 7.90 7.97 0.26
C ALA A 193 7.57 7.11 -0.97
N ARG A 194 6.52 7.43 -1.72
CA ARG A 194 5.96 6.57 -2.77
C ARG A 194 6.31 7.03 -4.18
N ASN A 195 6.21 8.34 -4.47
CA ASN A 195 6.34 8.89 -5.81
C ASN A 195 7.68 9.60 -6.05
N MET A 196 8.18 10.37 -5.05
CA MET A 196 9.45 11.10 -5.15
C MET A 196 10.62 10.24 -5.63
N PRO A 197 10.82 9.01 -5.15
CA PRO A 197 11.94 8.21 -5.61
C PRO A 197 11.84 7.81 -7.10
N SER A 198 10.62 7.55 -7.65
CA SER A 198 10.45 7.31 -9.09
C SER A 198 10.62 8.61 -9.88
N PHE A 199 10.12 9.72 -9.36
CA PHE A 199 10.31 11.05 -9.95
C PHE A 199 11.80 11.40 -10.14
N LEU A 200 12.59 11.23 -9.08
CA LEU A 200 14.03 11.52 -9.11
C LEU A 200 14.81 10.55 -10.00
N GLU A 201 14.50 9.27 -9.96
CA GLU A 201 15.18 8.28 -10.80
C GLU A 201 14.86 8.49 -12.28
N TYR A 202 13.61 8.84 -12.62
CA TYR A 202 13.23 9.18 -13.98
C TYR A 202 14.05 10.38 -14.53
N ILE A 203 14.18 11.45 -13.74
CA ILE A 203 15.00 12.62 -14.12
C ILE A 203 16.45 12.21 -14.33
N LYS A 204 17.00 11.40 -13.44
CA LYS A 204 18.38 10.92 -13.52
C LYS A 204 18.63 10.08 -14.78
N GLU A 205 17.67 9.22 -15.16
CA GLU A 205 17.79 8.33 -16.31
C GLU A 205 17.50 9.03 -17.66
N LYS A 206 16.50 9.92 -17.68
CA LYS A 206 15.99 10.53 -18.91
C LYS A 206 16.46 11.97 -19.13
N GLY A 207 16.94 12.66 -18.09
CA GLY A 207 17.36 14.06 -18.18
C GLY A 207 16.23 15.07 -18.33
N VAL A 208 14.95 14.63 -18.18
CA VAL A 208 13.76 15.46 -18.32
C VAL A 208 12.78 15.16 -17.18
N LEU A 209 11.85 16.07 -16.90
CA LEU A 209 10.81 15.87 -15.91
C LEU A 209 9.78 14.84 -16.40
N PRO A 210 9.33 13.89 -15.53
CA PRO A 210 8.19 13.03 -15.83
C PRO A 210 6.89 13.85 -15.82
N GLU A 211 6.12 13.81 -16.89
CA GLU A 211 4.96 14.69 -17.08
C GLU A 211 3.86 14.43 -16.06
N CYS A 212 3.48 13.16 -15.91
CA CYS A 212 2.37 12.77 -15.01
C CYS A 212 2.75 12.91 -13.54
N LEU A 213 3.96 12.52 -13.14
CA LEU A 213 4.42 12.72 -11.76
C LEU A 213 4.60 14.21 -11.43
N THR A 214 4.98 15.05 -12.40
CA THR A 214 5.02 16.51 -12.24
C THR A 214 3.61 17.08 -12.07
N MET A 215 2.65 16.63 -12.88
CA MET A 215 1.24 17.02 -12.73
C MET A 215 0.67 16.55 -11.38
N SER A 216 1.02 15.35 -10.94
CA SER A 216 0.67 14.85 -9.60
C SER A 216 1.18 15.76 -8.47
N LEU A 217 2.41 16.25 -8.59
CA LEU A 217 2.98 17.21 -7.64
C LEU A 217 2.28 18.56 -7.70
N ALA A 218 1.93 19.05 -8.90
CA ALA A 218 1.17 20.27 -9.08
C ALA A 218 -0.23 20.17 -8.46
N ALA A 219 -0.93 19.04 -8.66
CA ALA A 219 -2.23 18.78 -8.03
C ALA A 219 -2.13 18.74 -6.50
N TYR A 220 -1.06 18.13 -5.96
CA TYR A 220 -0.77 18.16 -4.52
C TYR A 220 -0.62 19.59 -4.00
N ILE A 221 0.15 20.44 -4.68
CA ILE A 221 0.33 21.85 -4.30
C ILE A 221 -1.02 22.59 -4.37
N ALA A 222 -1.76 22.43 -5.46
CA ALA A 222 -3.06 23.08 -5.65
C ALA A 222 -4.07 22.68 -4.56
N PHE A 223 -4.12 21.41 -4.19
CA PHE A 223 -5.01 20.90 -3.14
C PHE A 223 -4.76 21.59 -1.79
N TYR A 224 -3.50 21.79 -1.41
CA TYR A 224 -3.14 22.42 -0.13
C TYR A 224 -3.03 23.97 -0.20
N SER A 225 -3.14 24.57 -1.39
CA SER A 225 -3.08 26.02 -1.55
C SER A 225 -4.45 26.68 -1.46
N ASN A 226 -5.53 25.91 -1.41
CA ASN A 226 -6.91 26.40 -1.33
C ASN A 226 -7.47 26.40 0.10
N ASP A 227 -6.64 26.21 1.13
CA ASP A 227 -7.01 26.32 2.54
C ASP A 227 -6.89 27.76 3.07
#